data_aa8133df8e9088abdff5a1bf78cc8d5f
#
_entry.id   aa8133df8e9088abdff5a1bf78cc8d5f
#
_cell.length_a   1.000
_cell.length_b   1.000
_cell.length_c   1.000
_cell.angle_alpha   90.00
_cell.angle_beta   90.00
_cell.angle_gamma   90.00
#
_symmetry.space_group_name_H-M   'P 1'
#
loop_
_entity.id
_entity.type
_entity.pdbx_description
1 polymer ?
#
loop_
_entity_poly.entity_id
_entity_poly.type
_entity_poly.pdbx_seq_one_letter_code
_entity_poly.pdbx_strand_id
1 'polypeptide(L)'
;MFNQLFLDISTGTVDWSRAQFALTAMYHWLFVPLTLGLAVIMGIAETCYYRTKKQFWKDVAHFWQKLFGINFAMGVATGIILEFQFGTNWSNYSWFVGDIFGAPLAIEGIVAFFMESTFVAVMFFGWKKVSPGFHLASTWLTGIGATISAWWILVANAWMQYPVGCEFNPDTMRNEMVSFSDVALSPFAIDKFCHTVTSSWIVGAVFVVAVSAYYLLKKREMELAKQSMKIAASVGFVASVLAAMTGHHSATLVGKVQPMKLAAMEALCKGGESQSLTAIALVNPFKQHDYRSGEELACHVSIPYALSVMATHTAHGFVPGVNDLLDGYVKADGTREPSVKEKMVMGKAAVNALMAYRKAKKAGDETTAQKMLPIIKANMKYFGYGYVEKEEQVVPYIPLAFWSFRLMVGLGTFFVLFFAVLTFFSYRKDLSRYRWLLILGICTLPMGYIATEAGWVLAELGRQPWTIQDMLPTWVAVSDVSPASIATTFFLFLALFTTLLVVEINILVKQIKKGPEYGK
;
A
#
# COMPACT_ATOMS: atom_id res chain seq x y z
N MET A 1 15.19 5.49 -31.80
CA MET A 1 15.63 4.82 -30.56
C MET A 1 14.50 4.66 -29.57
N PHE A 2 13.69 5.69 -29.28
CA PHE A 2 12.59 5.58 -28.31
C PHE A 2 11.43 4.67 -28.77
N ASN A 3 11.08 4.66 -30.06
CA ASN A 3 10.05 3.78 -30.60
C ASN A 3 10.46 2.30 -30.65
N GLN A 4 11.74 2.00 -30.83
CA GLN A 4 12.23 0.62 -30.80
C GLN A 4 12.44 0.11 -29.36
N LEU A 5 12.77 1.00 -28.41
CA LEU A 5 12.99 0.60 -27.01
C LEU A 5 11.71 0.16 -26.30
N PHE A 6 10.53 0.69 -26.68
CA PHE A 6 9.28 0.46 -25.96
C PHE A 6 8.29 -0.51 -26.64
N LEU A 7 8.47 -0.82 -27.92
CA LEU A 7 7.54 -1.65 -28.67
C LEU A 7 7.93 -3.13 -28.79
N ASP A 8 9.18 -3.48 -28.50
CA ASP A 8 9.71 -4.85 -28.66
C ASP A 8 9.94 -5.61 -27.34
N ILE A 9 9.46 -5.09 -26.21
CA ILE A 9 9.58 -5.82 -24.95
C ILE A 9 8.63 -7.01 -24.96
N SER A 10 9.16 -8.20 -24.81
CA SER A 10 8.35 -9.42 -24.80
C SER A 10 7.33 -9.43 -23.67
N THR A 11 6.14 -9.95 -23.93
CA THR A 11 5.11 -10.12 -22.88
C THR A 11 5.64 -10.88 -21.66
N GLY A 12 6.53 -11.84 -21.87
CA GLY A 12 7.20 -12.57 -20.79
C GLY A 12 8.06 -11.67 -19.88
N THR A 13 8.77 -10.66 -20.42
CA THR A 13 9.51 -9.68 -19.60
C THR A 13 8.58 -8.89 -18.69
N VAL A 14 7.45 -8.42 -19.22
CA VAL A 14 6.45 -7.66 -18.45
C VAL A 14 5.85 -8.53 -17.34
N ASP A 15 5.43 -9.75 -17.66
CA ASP A 15 4.78 -10.64 -16.71
C ASP A 15 5.71 -11.06 -15.57
N TRP A 16 6.97 -11.43 -15.89
CA TRP A 16 7.97 -11.77 -14.86
C TRP A 16 8.37 -10.57 -14.01
N SER A 17 8.51 -9.37 -14.59
CA SER A 17 8.80 -8.14 -13.83
C SER A 17 7.67 -7.81 -12.85
N ARG A 18 6.41 -7.93 -13.28
CA ARG A 18 5.23 -7.76 -12.42
C ARG A 18 5.18 -8.81 -11.31
N ALA A 19 5.38 -10.08 -11.66
CA ALA A 19 5.38 -11.17 -10.69
C ALA A 19 6.49 -11.00 -9.64
N GLN A 20 7.70 -10.62 -10.05
CA GLN A 20 8.82 -10.41 -9.13
C GLN A 20 8.60 -9.21 -8.22
N PHE A 21 8.06 -8.11 -8.74
CA PHE A 21 7.72 -6.95 -7.91
C PHE A 21 6.63 -7.30 -6.89
N ALA A 22 5.57 -7.97 -7.32
CA ALA A 22 4.49 -8.42 -6.43
C ALA A 22 5.02 -9.35 -5.33
N LEU A 23 5.84 -10.35 -5.70
CA LEU A 23 6.49 -11.26 -4.75
C LEU A 23 7.25 -10.48 -3.67
N THR A 24 8.13 -9.58 -4.09
CA THR A 24 9.00 -8.84 -3.16
C THR A 24 8.19 -7.89 -2.28
N ALA A 25 7.22 -7.17 -2.86
CA ALA A 25 6.37 -6.26 -2.12
C ALA A 25 5.51 -6.99 -1.07
N MET A 26 4.91 -8.14 -1.41
CA MET A 26 4.13 -8.95 -0.48
C MET A 26 4.99 -9.52 0.66
N TYR A 27 6.18 -10.05 0.36
CA TYR A 27 7.07 -10.51 1.44
C TYR A 27 7.55 -9.36 2.32
N HIS A 28 7.92 -8.22 1.75
CA HIS A 28 8.30 -7.04 2.52
C HIS A 28 7.16 -6.57 3.43
N TRP A 29 5.93 -6.61 2.93
CA TRP A 29 4.74 -6.23 3.68
C TRP A 29 4.37 -7.16 4.83
N LEU A 30 4.92 -8.37 4.90
CA LEU A 30 4.78 -9.22 6.11
C LEU A 30 5.54 -8.63 7.31
N PHE A 31 6.61 -7.87 7.09
CA PHE A 31 7.47 -7.34 8.15
C PHE A 31 7.13 -5.89 8.54
N VAL A 32 6.81 -5.05 7.57
CA VAL A 32 6.58 -3.61 7.79
C VAL A 32 5.43 -3.31 8.76
N PRO A 33 4.21 -3.86 8.61
CA PRO A 33 3.10 -3.58 9.50
C PRO A 33 3.40 -3.99 10.95
N LEU A 34 4.05 -5.13 11.12
CA LEU A 34 4.43 -5.60 12.45
C LEU A 34 5.46 -4.67 13.10
N THR A 35 6.44 -4.17 12.34
CA THR A 35 7.40 -3.16 12.81
C THR A 35 6.70 -1.90 13.31
N LEU A 36 5.83 -1.30 12.48
CA LEU A 36 5.14 -0.05 12.82
C LEU A 36 4.20 -0.23 14.03
N GLY A 37 3.49 -1.35 14.09
CA GLY A 37 2.56 -1.61 15.19
C GLY A 37 3.25 -1.95 16.51
N LEU A 38 4.31 -2.78 16.48
CA LEU A 38 5.10 -3.09 17.68
C LEU A 38 5.84 -1.87 18.23
N ALA A 39 6.31 -0.96 17.38
CA ALA A 39 6.97 0.28 17.80
C ALA A 39 6.08 1.10 18.74
N VAL A 40 4.81 1.23 18.43
CA VAL A 40 3.83 1.94 19.28
C VAL A 40 3.63 1.21 20.62
N ILE A 41 3.44 -0.10 20.58
CA ILE A 41 3.14 -0.90 21.79
C ILE A 41 4.33 -0.94 22.74
N MET A 42 5.56 -1.14 22.22
CA MET A 42 6.76 -1.12 23.05
C MET A 42 7.04 0.28 23.59
N GLY A 43 6.82 1.34 22.80
CA GLY A 43 6.95 2.72 23.25
C GLY A 43 6.00 3.07 24.40
N ILE A 44 4.74 2.59 24.34
CA ILE A 44 3.79 2.73 25.44
C ILE A 44 4.26 1.97 26.68
N ALA A 45 4.72 0.73 26.55
CA ALA A 45 5.21 -0.08 27.66
C ALA A 45 6.43 0.58 28.33
N GLU A 46 7.38 1.11 27.56
CA GLU A 46 8.53 1.83 28.10
C GLU A 46 8.15 3.18 28.72
N THR A 47 7.15 3.87 28.17
CA THR A 47 6.60 5.08 28.79
C THR A 47 6.00 4.77 30.18
N CYS A 48 5.32 3.63 30.31
CA CYS A 48 4.84 3.14 31.61
C CYS A 48 6.00 2.87 32.58
N TYR A 49 7.10 2.28 32.12
CA TYR A 49 8.32 2.13 32.92
C TYR A 49 8.87 3.48 33.36
N TYR A 50 9.05 4.41 32.43
CA TYR A 50 9.62 5.73 32.74
C TYR A 50 8.82 6.48 33.79
N ARG A 51 7.47 6.42 33.73
CA ARG A 51 6.56 7.08 34.67
C ARG A 51 6.48 6.38 36.03
N THR A 52 6.42 5.05 36.03
CA THR A 52 6.14 4.28 37.25
C THR A 52 7.42 3.78 37.97
N LYS A 53 8.55 3.72 37.25
CA LYS A 53 9.82 3.14 37.70
C LYS A 53 9.74 1.66 38.12
N LYS A 54 8.63 0.98 37.78
CA LYS A 54 8.42 -0.44 38.11
C LYS A 54 9.21 -1.33 37.17
N GLN A 55 10.05 -2.20 37.69
CA GLN A 55 10.88 -3.15 36.91
C GLN A 55 10.01 -4.00 35.96
N PHE A 56 8.81 -4.36 36.38
CA PHE A 56 7.85 -5.08 35.54
C PHE A 56 7.66 -4.44 34.15
N TRP A 57 7.45 -3.14 34.07
CA TRP A 57 7.26 -2.45 32.80
C TRP A 57 8.51 -2.39 31.93
N LYS A 58 9.71 -2.38 32.57
CA LYS A 58 10.97 -2.54 31.86
C LYS A 58 11.07 -3.92 31.21
N ASP A 59 10.72 -4.97 31.96
CA ASP A 59 10.76 -6.34 31.47
C ASP A 59 9.75 -6.55 30.31
N VAL A 60 8.55 -5.94 30.41
CA VAL A 60 7.55 -5.92 29.32
C VAL A 60 8.11 -5.23 28.07
N ALA A 61 8.66 -4.02 28.22
CA ALA A 61 9.26 -3.28 27.10
C ALA A 61 10.39 -4.08 26.44
N HIS A 62 11.29 -4.64 27.25
CA HIS A 62 12.41 -5.44 26.78
C HIS A 62 11.98 -6.70 26.03
N PHE A 63 10.90 -7.35 26.46
CA PHE A 63 10.34 -8.51 25.77
C PHE A 63 9.84 -8.13 24.37
N TRP A 64 9.05 -7.07 24.24
CA TRP A 64 8.52 -6.62 22.95
C TRP A 64 9.59 -6.05 22.03
N GLN A 65 10.60 -5.36 22.58
CA GLN A 65 11.77 -4.88 21.81
C GLN A 65 12.54 -6.04 21.16
N LYS A 66 12.72 -7.18 21.84
CA LYS A 66 13.38 -8.35 21.25
C LYS A 66 12.62 -8.88 20.04
N LEU A 67 11.27 -8.98 20.13
CA LEU A 67 10.45 -9.44 19.02
C LEU A 67 10.44 -8.41 17.88
N PHE A 68 10.37 -7.13 18.22
CA PHE A 68 10.53 -6.04 17.26
C PHE A 68 11.83 -6.14 16.48
N GLY A 69 12.96 -6.32 17.15
CA GLY A 69 14.28 -6.36 16.50
C GLY A 69 14.45 -7.52 15.53
N ILE A 70 13.88 -8.69 15.85
CA ILE A 70 13.90 -9.86 14.93
C ILE A 70 13.17 -9.50 13.64
N ASN A 71 11.96 -8.97 13.75
CA ASN A 71 11.13 -8.58 12.61
C ASN A 71 11.72 -7.39 11.83
N PHE A 72 12.23 -6.38 12.54
CA PHE A 72 12.84 -5.18 11.94
C PHE A 72 14.01 -5.52 11.01
N ALA A 73 14.89 -6.42 11.43
CA ALA A 73 16.03 -6.85 10.62
C ALA A 73 15.60 -7.48 9.28
N MET A 74 14.50 -8.26 9.28
CA MET A 74 13.95 -8.85 8.06
C MET A 74 13.29 -7.79 7.17
N GLY A 75 12.59 -6.84 7.79
CA GLY A 75 11.99 -5.70 7.08
C GLY A 75 13.02 -4.89 6.31
N VAL A 76 14.13 -4.52 6.96
CA VAL A 76 15.23 -3.78 6.31
C VAL A 76 15.83 -4.56 5.14
N ALA A 77 16.13 -5.86 5.33
CA ALA A 77 16.73 -6.68 4.28
C ALA A 77 15.84 -6.79 3.03
N THR A 78 14.54 -7.00 3.21
CA THR A 78 13.59 -7.11 2.10
C THR A 78 13.28 -5.77 1.45
N GLY A 79 13.30 -4.66 2.20
CA GLY A 79 13.11 -3.31 1.70
C GLY A 79 14.22 -2.87 0.74
N ILE A 80 15.47 -3.11 1.10
CA ILE A 80 16.63 -2.81 0.23
C ILE A 80 16.50 -3.54 -1.11
N ILE A 81 16.09 -4.83 -1.09
CA ILE A 81 15.90 -5.60 -2.33
C ILE A 81 14.76 -5.01 -3.18
N LEU A 82 13.68 -4.54 -2.56
CA LEU A 82 12.56 -3.91 -3.27
C LEU A 82 12.99 -2.63 -3.98
N GLU A 83 13.79 -1.79 -3.33
CA GLU A 83 14.33 -0.56 -3.93
C GLU A 83 15.23 -0.84 -5.14
N PHE A 84 16.10 -1.83 -5.05
CA PHE A 84 16.96 -2.21 -6.19
C PHE A 84 16.18 -2.62 -7.44
N GLN A 85 14.95 -3.13 -7.30
CA GLN A 85 14.14 -3.51 -8.46
C GLN A 85 13.75 -2.33 -9.34
N PHE A 86 13.66 -1.12 -8.81
CA PHE A 86 13.39 0.07 -9.61
C PHE A 86 14.51 0.36 -10.63
N GLY A 87 15.76 0.08 -10.27
CA GLY A 87 16.90 0.22 -11.18
C GLY A 87 17.10 -0.98 -12.11
N THR A 88 16.70 -2.18 -11.69
CA THR A 88 16.92 -3.41 -12.47
C THR A 88 15.77 -3.73 -13.42
N ASN A 89 14.56 -3.91 -12.90
CA ASN A 89 13.42 -4.39 -13.68
C ASN A 89 12.54 -3.25 -14.21
N TRP A 90 12.65 -2.04 -13.65
CA TRP A 90 11.78 -0.89 -13.92
C TRP A 90 12.58 0.36 -14.32
N SER A 91 13.68 0.19 -15.06
CA SER A 91 14.57 1.29 -15.41
C SER A 91 13.92 2.38 -16.26
N ASN A 92 12.97 2.02 -17.14
CA ASN A 92 12.24 3.00 -17.94
C ASN A 92 11.32 3.87 -17.07
N TYR A 93 10.67 3.25 -16.08
CA TYR A 93 9.94 4.00 -15.05
C TYR A 93 10.88 4.95 -14.31
N SER A 94 12.00 4.45 -13.77
CA SER A 94 12.95 5.25 -13.00
C SER A 94 13.53 6.42 -13.82
N TRP A 95 13.75 6.20 -15.11
CA TRP A 95 14.13 7.27 -16.02
C TRP A 95 13.03 8.32 -16.20
N PHE A 96 11.78 7.88 -16.41
CA PHE A 96 10.64 8.74 -16.70
C PHE A 96 10.26 9.66 -15.54
N VAL A 97 10.41 9.18 -14.30
CA VAL A 97 10.05 9.94 -13.08
C VAL A 97 11.21 10.74 -12.49
N GLY A 98 12.46 10.37 -12.79
CA GLY A 98 13.66 11.12 -12.40
C GLY A 98 13.68 11.53 -10.93
N ASP A 99 13.70 12.83 -10.69
CA ASP A 99 13.77 13.48 -9.37
C ASP A 99 12.50 13.34 -8.53
N ILE A 100 11.34 13.16 -9.16
CA ILE A 100 10.05 12.98 -8.44
C ILE A 100 10.08 11.73 -7.57
N PHE A 101 10.73 10.66 -8.03
CA PHE A 101 10.90 9.42 -7.26
C PHE A 101 12.20 9.47 -6.44
N GLY A 102 13.27 10.02 -7.01
CA GLY A 102 14.57 10.07 -6.37
C GLY A 102 14.64 10.95 -5.13
N ALA A 103 13.94 12.09 -5.10
CA ALA A 103 13.95 13.00 -3.95
C ALA A 103 13.31 12.38 -2.70
N PRO A 104 12.09 11.78 -2.73
CA PRO A 104 11.54 11.05 -1.61
C PRO A 104 12.45 9.93 -1.10
N LEU A 105 13.02 9.11 -1.98
CA LEU A 105 13.91 8.01 -1.59
C LEU A 105 15.22 8.52 -0.97
N ALA A 106 15.80 9.61 -1.49
CA ALA A 106 17.00 10.19 -0.91
C ALA A 106 16.75 10.74 0.49
N ILE A 107 15.60 11.40 0.71
CA ILE A 107 15.22 11.89 2.04
C ILE A 107 14.95 10.71 2.99
N GLU A 108 14.29 9.65 2.53
CA GLU A 108 14.11 8.42 3.28
C GLU A 108 15.45 7.86 3.74
N GLY A 109 16.39 7.65 2.83
CA GLY A 109 17.71 7.12 3.14
C GLY A 109 18.49 8.01 4.12
N ILE A 110 18.49 9.33 3.93
CA ILE A 110 19.25 10.25 4.77
C ILE A 110 18.59 10.47 6.14
N VAL A 111 17.29 10.71 6.19
CA VAL A 111 16.60 11.09 7.43
C VAL A 111 16.11 9.86 8.19
N ALA A 112 15.31 9.02 7.55
CA ALA A 112 14.68 7.90 8.23
C ALA A 112 15.69 6.79 8.57
N PHE A 113 16.43 6.29 7.60
CA PHE A 113 17.37 5.18 7.81
C PHE A 113 18.50 5.52 8.80
N PHE A 114 19.10 6.73 8.72
CA PHE A 114 20.11 7.14 9.70
C PHE A 114 19.52 7.33 11.10
N MET A 115 18.31 7.86 11.19
CA MET A 115 17.61 7.98 12.47
C MET A 115 17.32 6.59 13.05
N GLU A 116 16.77 5.69 12.25
CA GLU A 116 16.49 4.31 12.67
C GLU A 116 17.76 3.59 13.14
N SER A 117 18.80 3.54 12.31
CA SER A 117 20.03 2.82 12.63
C SER A 117 20.70 3.33 13.90
N THR A 118 20.69 4.66 14.14
CA THR A 118 21.26 5.27 15.33
C THR A 118 20.46 4.92 16.58
N PHE A 119 19.14 5.12 16.55
CA PHE A 119 18.30 4.95 17.74
C PHE A 119 17.96 3.50 18.03
N VAL A 120 17.91 2.61 17.03
CA VAL A 120 17.83 1.17 17.22
C VAL A 120 19.03 0.65 18.04
N ALA A 121 20.24 1.11 17.73
CA ALA A 121 21.43 0.72 18.51
C ALA A 121 21.32 1.16 19.98
N VAL A 122 20.86 2.40 20.23
CA VAL A 122 20.63 2.88 21.61
C VAL A 122 19.52 2.10 22.30
N MET A 123 18.42 1.83 21.61
CA MET A 123 17.28 1.06 22.14
C MET A 123 17.68 -0.35 22.58
N PHE A 124 18.54 -1.05 21.83
CA PHE A 124 18.99 -2.40 22.22
C PHE A 124 20.11 -2.41 23.24
N PHE A 125 21.09 -1.52 23.11
CA PHE A 125 22.34 -1.57 23.88
C PHE A 125 22.46 -0.47 24.95
N GLY A 126 21.50 0.46 25.00
CA GLY A 126 21.53 1.65 25.85
C GLY A 126 20.99 1.47 27.26
N TRP A 127 20.24 0.41 27.57
CA TRP A 127 19.52 0.23 28.83
C TRP A 127 20.32 0.54 30.12
N LYS A 128 21.64 0.25 30.12
CA LYS A 128 22.54 0.50 31.25
C LYS A 128 23.56 1.61 30.96
N LYS A 129 23.54 2.23 29.77
CA LYS A 129 24.56 3.17 29.31
C LYS A 129 24.07 4.61 29.21
N VAL A 130 22.78 4.80 29.06
CA VAL A 130 22.17 6.12 28.88
C VAL A 130 21.11 6.38 29.94
N SER A 131 20.68 7.63 30.09
CA SER A 131 19.60 7.97 31.01
C SER A 131 18.29 7.34 30.58
N PRO A 132 17.38 7.00 31.51
CA PRO A 132 16.08 6.41 31.17
C PRO A 132 15.22 7.28 30.22
N GLY A 133 15.33 8.60 30.32
CA GLY A 133 14.63 9.54 29.43
C GLY A 133 15.18 9.49 28.00
N PHE A 134 16.52 9.44 27.86
CA PHE A 134 17.14 9.34 26.54
C PHE A 134 16.86 7.96 25.88
N HIS A 135 16.83 6.89 26.70
CA HIS A 135 16.46 5.56 26.20
C HIS A 135 15.02 5.53 25.70
N LEU A 136 14.07 6.06 26.46
CA LEU A 136 12.67 6.19 26.04
C LEU A 136 12.54 7.02 24.74
N ALA A 137 13.25 8.15 24.67
CA ALA A 137 13.28 8.96 23.47
C ALA A 137 13.81 8.17 22.26
N SER A 138 14.86 7.36 22.45
CA SER A 138 15.42 6.51 21.39
C SER A 138 14.43 5.45 20.92
N THR A 139 13.66 4.83 21.81
CA THR A 139 12.61 3.88 21.46
C THR A 139 11.51 4.53 20.61
N TRP A 140 11.04 5.71 21.00
CA TRP A 140 10.05 6.44 20.19
C TRP A 140 10.64 6.95 18.87
N LEU A 141 11.87 7.44 18.85
CA LEU A 141 12.54 7.90 17.63
C LEU A 141 12.79 6.76 16.63
N THR A 142 13.05 5.53 17.11
CA THR A 142 13.08 4.36 16.24
C THR A 142 11.74 4.13 15.55
N GLY A 143 10.64 4.17 16.30
CA GLY A 143 9.30 4.03 15.73
C GLY A 143 8.87 5.18 14.81
N ILE A 144 9.28 6.41 15.15
CA ILE A 144 9.05 7.60 14.31
C ILE A 144 9.88 7.49 13.03
N GLY A 145 11.13 7.02 13.09
CA GLY A 145 11.98 6.78 11.93
C GLY A 145 11.32 5.83 10.94
N ALA A 146 10.87 4.66 11.41
CA ALA A 146 10.13 3.71 10.60
C ALA A 146 8.84 4.31 9.99
N THR A 147 8.17 5.18 10.74
CA THR A 147 6.96 5.88 10.26
C THR A 147 7.30 6.93 9.20
N ILE A 148 8.41 7.65 9.33
CA ILE A 148 8.91 8.61 8.32
C ILE A 148 9.38 7.88 7.06
N SER A 149 10.05 6.72 7.19
CA SER A 149 10.38 5.87 6.05
C SER A 149 9.11 5.47 5.28
N ALA A 150 8.08 4.98 5.99
CA ALA A 150 6.79 4.68 5.39
C ALA A 150 6.15 5.90 4.70
N TRP A 151 6.31 7.12 5.23
CA TRP A 151 5.82 8.34 4.59
C TRP A 151 6.41 8.51 3.20
N TRP A 152 7.73 8.47 3.06
CA TRP A 152 8.39 8.80 1.80
C TRP A 152 8.12 7.78 0.69
N ILE A 153 8.13 6.48 1.01
CA ILE A 153 7.78 5.46 0.02
C ILE A 153 6.30 5.53 -0.39
N LEU A 154 5.41 5.91 0.55
CA LEU A 154 3.99 6.08 0.26
C LEU A 154 3.71 7.36 -0.54
N VAL A 155 4.50 8.43 -0.37
CA VAL A 155 4.46 9.62 -1.24
C VAL A 155 4.77 9.22 -2.68
N ALA A 156 5.86 8.47 -2.91
CA ALA A 156 6.21 7.98 -4.24
C ALA A 156 5.10 7.08 -4.83
N ASN A 157 4.56 6.15 -4.05
CA ASN A 157 3.48 5.27 -4.50
C ASN A 157 2.17 6.03 -4.75
N ALA A 158 1.84 7.02 -3.94
CA ALA A 158 0.67 7.87 -4.13
C ALA A 158 0.78 8.70 -5.40
N TRP A 159 1.97 9.26 -5.67
CA TRP A 159 2.21 10.02 -6.89
C TRP A 159 2.01 9.17 -8.15
N MET A 160 2.44 7.90 -8.15
CA MET A 160 2.19 6.99 -9.27
C MET A 160 0.68 6.81 -9.57
N GLN A 161 -0.17 6.98 -8.58
CA GLN A 161 -1.63 6.85 -8.70
C GLN A 161 -2.34 8.18 -8.94
N TYR A 162 -1.71 9.28 -8.52
CA TYR A 162 -2.18 10.65 -8.73
C TYR A 162 -0.99 11.58 -9.00
N PRO A 163 -0.51 11.64 -10.27
CA PRO A 163 0.67 12.41 -10.64
C PRO A 163 0.39 13.92 -10.63
N VAL A 164 0.76 14.58 -9.55
CA VAL A 164 0.63 16.03 -9.35
C VAL A 164 1.97 16.67 -9.03
N GLY A 165 2.08 18.00 -9.14
CA GLY A 165 3.30 18.74 -8.81
C GLY A 165 4.45 18.51 -9.77
N CYS A 166 4.17 18.08 -10.99
CA CYS A 166 5.17 17.80 -12.03
C CYS A 166 4.72 18.33 -13.39
N GLU A 167 5.68 18.54 -14.27
CA GLU A 167 5.46 18.90 -15.67
C GLU A 167 6.37 18.05 -16.57
N PHE A 168 5.82 17.60 -17.70
CA PHE A 168 6.61 16.81 -18.65
C PHE A 168 7.52 17.71 -19.48
N ASN A 169 8.82 17.42 -19.46
CA ASN A 169 9.81 18.10 -20.27
C ASN A 169 10.12 17.28 -21.53
N PRO A 170 9.75 17.76 -22.73
CA PRO A 170 9.98 17.04 -23.99
C PRO A 170 11.48 16.96 -24.40
N ASP A 171 12.34 17.82 -23.86
CA ASP A 171 13.79 17.79 -24.16
C ASP A 171 14.46 16.63 -23.39
N THR A 172 14.14 16.46 -22.12
CA THR A 172 14.69 15.40 -21.27
C THR A 172 13.88 14.11 -21.34
N MET A 173 12.62 14.19 -21.81
CA MET A 173 11.62 13.11 -21.82
C MET A 173 11.31 12.57 -20.44
N ARG A 174 11.27 13.44 -19.46
CA ARG A 174 10.97 13.13 -18.06
C ARG A 174 9.83 13.98 -17.57
N ASN A 175 9.13 13.46 -16.59
CA ASN A 175 8.37 14.31 -15.69
C ASN A 175 9.36 14.96 -14.72
N GLU A 176 9.36 16.26 -14.67
CA GLU A 176 10.22 17.04 -13.78
C GLU A 176 9.37 17.64 -12.65
N MET A 177 9.93 17.69 -11.47
CA MET A 177 9.23 18.19 -10.29
C MET A 177 9.15 19.73 -10.37
N VAL A 178 7.92 20.25 -10.31
CA VAL A 178 7.65 21.70 -10.28
C VAL A 178 7.35 22.14 -8.85
N SER A 179 6.68 21.32 -8.08
CA SER A 179 6.30 21.63 -6.71
C SER A 179 6.48 20.41 -5.80
N PHE A 180 7.51 20.44 -4.96
CA PHE A 180 7.77 19.39 -3.99
C PHE A 180 6.64 19.24 -2.96
N SER A 181 6.06 20.37 -2.53
CA SER A 181 4.94 20.35 -1.59
C SER A 181 3.70 19.66 -2.15
N ASP A 182 3.40 19.87 -3.45
CA ASP A 182 2.24 19.23 -4.08
C ASP A 182 2.44 17.72 -4.26
N VAL A 183 3.69 17.28 -4.46
CA VAL A 183 4.06 15.86 -4.48
C VAL A 183 3.95 15.28 -3.07
N ALA A 184 4.68 15.86 -2.10
CA ALA A 184 4.81 15.30 -0.76
C ALA A 184 3.52 15.39 0.06
N LEU A 185 2.78 16.49 -0.06
CA LEU A 185 1.58 16.78 0.76
C LEU A 185 0.28 16.65 -0.05
N SER A 186 0.30 15.91 -1.16
CA SER A 186 -0.93 15.65 -1.90
C SER A 186 -2.00 14.99 -0.99
N PRO A 187 -3.28 15.33 -1.13
CA PRO A 187 -4.35 14.68 -0.36
C PRO A 187 -4.32 13.16 -0.46
N PHE A 188 -3.91 12.63 -1.63
CA PHE A 188 -3.79 11.21 -1.88
C PHE A 188 -2.61 10.57 -1.10
N ALA A 189 -1.48 11.27 -0.98
CA ALA A 189 -0.32 10.82 -0.19
C ALA A 189 -0.65 10.80 1.30
N ILE A 190 -1.26 11.87 1.82
CA ILE A 190 -1.66 11.97 3.23
C ILE A 190 -2.65 10.86 3.60
N ASP A 191 -3.69 10.68 2.80
CA ASP A 191 -4.70 9.66 3.04
C ASP A 191 -4.11 8.26 3.03
N LYS A 192 -3.32 7.95 2.00
CA LYS A 192 -2.66 6.65 1.84
C LYS A 192 -1.74 6.34 3.02
N PHE A 193 -0.98 7.32 3.47
CA PHE A 193 -0.14 7.19 4.66
C PHE A 193 -0.96 6.91 5.92
N CYS A 194 -1.98 7.72 6.19
CA CYS A 194 -2.82 7.54 7.37
C CYS A 194 -3.49 6.16 7.40
N HIS A 195 -4.04 5.72 6.27
CA HIS A 195 -4.68 4.41 6.16
C HIS A 195 -3.68 3.26 6.34
N THR A 196 -2.51 3.35 5.72
CA THR A 196 -1.47 2.33 5.79
C THR A 196 -0.87 2.21 7.19
N VAL A 197 -0.57 3.32 7.86
CA VAL A 197 -0.02 3.30 9.22
C VAL A 197 -1.03 2.79 10.24
N THR A 198 -2.28 3.23 10.17
CA THR A 198 -3.33 2.76 11.08
C THR A 198 -3.63 1.28 10.88
N SER A 199 -3.66 0.78 9.65
CA SER A 199 -3.79 -0.66 9.37
C SER A 199 -2.59 -1.47 9.88
N SER A 200 -1.38 -0.90 9.83
CA SER A 200 -0.17 -1.52 10.40
C SER A 200 -0.25 -1.64 11.94
N TRP A 201 -0.81 -0.63 12.61
CA TRP A 201 -1.02 -0.71 14.05
C TRP A 201 -2.02 -1.81 14.43
N ILE A 202 -3.01 -2.11 13.58
CA ILE A 202 -3.90 -3.28 13.76
C ILE A 202 -3.09 -4.57 13.73
N VAL A 203 -2.16 -4.74 12.78
CA VAL A 203 -1.31 -5.95 12.68
C VAL A 203 -0.45 -6.11 13.92
N GLY A 204 0.20 -5.04 14.41
CA GLY A 204 0.95 -5.08 15.65
C GLY A 204 0.08 -5.43 16.86
N ALA A 205 -1.13 -4.87 16.93
CA ALA A 205 -2.08 -5.16 18.00
C ALA A 205 -2.53 -6.63 17.99
N VAL A 206 -2.92 -7.20 16.84
CA VAL A 206 -3.32 -8.61 16.77
C VAL A 206 -2.17 -9.56 17.07
N PHE A 207 -0.93 -9.20 16.71
CA PHE A 207 0.25 -9.98 17.08
C PHE A 207 0.43 -10.03 18.60
N VAL A 208 0.37 -8.88 19.28
CA VAL A 208 0.47 -8.80 20.74
C VAL A 208 -0.70 -9.51 21.43
N VAL A 209 -1.91 -9.38 20.88
CA VAL A 209 -3.10 -10.11 21.33
C VAL A 209 -2.88 -11.62 21.23
N ALA A 210 -2.39 -12.12 20.10
CA ALA A 210 -2.17 -13.55 19.88
C ALA A 210 -1.14 -14.14 20.86
N VAL A 211 -0.01 -13.45 21.05
CA VAL A 211 1.04 -13.86 22.02
C VAL A 211 0.50 -13.83 23.45
N SER A 212 -0.19 -12.76 23.82
CA SER A 212 -0.79 -12.62 25.16
C SER A 212 -1.86 -13.69 25.41
N ALA A 213 -2.69 -13.97 24.42
CA ALA A 213 -3.70 -15.03 24.48
C ALA A 213 -3.07 -16.41 24.65
N TYR A 214 -1.97 -16.69 23.93
CA TYR A 214 -1.20 -17.92 24.11
C TYR A 214 -0.71 -18.08 25.55
N TYR A 215 -0.14 -17.02 26.15
CA TYR A 215 0.31 -17.08 27.54
C TYR A 215 -0.83 -17.29 28.54
N LEU A 216 -1.95 -16.59 28.36
CA LEU A 216 -3.14 -16.75 29.21
C LEU A 216 -3.72 -18.16 29.12
N LEU A 217 -3.81 -18.76 27.92
CA LEU A 217 -4.26 -20.13 27.73
C LEU A 217 -3.33 -21.18 28.36
N LYS A 218 -2.02 -20.91 28.32
CA LYS A 218 -1.01 -21.77 28.94
C LYS A 218 -0.79 -21.48 30.43
N LYS A 219 -1.49 -20.48 31.00
CA LYS A 219 -1.33 -20.00 32.39
C LYS A 219 0.12 -19.62 32.72
N ARG A 220 0.82 -19.03 31.74
CA ARG A 220 2.19 -18.55 31.88
C ARG A 220 2.21 -17.04 31.71
N GLU A 221 3.19 -16.35 32.35
CA GLU A 221 3.42 -14.90 32.20
C GLU A 221 2.11 -14.07 32.31
N MET A 222 1.25 -14.44 33.26
CA MET A 222 -0.13 -13.96 33.34
C MET A 222 -0.24 -12.44 33.44
N GLU A 223 0.64 -11.81 34.23
CA GLU A 223 0.60 -10.35 34.42
C GLU A 223 1.09 -9.62 33.16
N LEU A 224 2.20 -10.06 32.58
CA LEU A 224 2.69 -9.53 31.30
C LEU A 224 1.61 -9.65 30.22
N ALA A 225 0.99 -10.82 30.10
CA ALA A 225 -0.05 -11.07 29.11
C ALA A 225 -1.27 -10.17 29.31
N LYS A 226 -1.76 -10.01 30.55
CA LYS A 226 -2.90 -9.14 30.87
C LYS A 226 -2.62 -7.67 30.55
N GLN A 227 -1.44 -7.15 30.90
CA GLN A 227 -1.08 -5.75 30.67
C GLN A 227 -0.80 -5.48 29.18
N SER A 228 -0.08 -6.38 28.52
CA SER A 228 0.14 -6.29 27.06
C SER A 228 -1.17 -6.36 26.28
N MET A 229 -2.10 -7.23 26.70
CA MET A 229 -3.44 -7.34 26.11
C MET A 229 -4.23 -6.03 26.22
N LYS A 230 -4.18 -5.35 27.37
CA LYS A 230 -4.83 -4.04 27.55
C LYS A 230 -4.28 -2.99 26.60
N ILE A 231 -2.95 -2.90 26.50
CA ILE A 231 -2.29 -1.95 25.57
C ILE A 231 -2.71 -2.29 24.13
N ALA A 232 -2.56 -3.55 23.72
CA ALA A 232 -2.85 -3.98 22.36
C ALA A 232 -4.35 -3.82 22.01
N ALA A 233 -5.27 -4.14 22.93
CA ALA A 233 -6.69 -3.95 22.71
C ALA A 233 -7.06 -2.46 22.49
N SER A 234 -6.49 -1.57 23.31
CA SER A 234 -6.72 -0.12 23.18
C SER A 234 -6.14 0.45 21.89
N VAL A 235 -4.88 0.10 21.57
CA VAL A 235 -4.22 0.52 20.31
C VAL A 235 -4.99 -0.03 19.11
N GLY A 236 -5.33 -1.31 19.13
CA GLY A 236 -6.08 -1.96 18.04
C GLY A 236 -7.47 -1.37 17.84
N PHE A 237 -8.18 -1.00 18.92
CA PHE A 237 -9.47 -0.34 18.81
C PHE A 237 -9.36 1.04 18.15
N VAL A 238 -8.47 1.90 18.65
CA VAL A 238 -8.24 3.22 18.07
C VAL A 238 -7.79 3.08 16.62
N ALA A 239 -6.84 2.20 16.34
CA ALA A 239 -6.32 1.97 15.01
C ALA A 239 -7.40 1.48 14.03
N SER A 240 -8.28 0.55 14.44
CA SER A 240 -9.33 0.02 13.58
C SER A 240 -10.41 1.07 13.26
N VAL A 241 -10.76 1.93 14.22
CA VAL A 241 -11.67 3.06 13.96
C VAL A 241 -11.03 4.07 13.00
N LEU A 242 -9.77 4.44 13.22
CA LEU A 242 -9.05 5.35 12.30
C LEU A 242 -8.88 4.74 10.91
N ALA A 243 -8.58 3.44 10.81
CA ALA A 243 -8.49 2.75 9.53
C ALA A 243 -9.82 2.72 8.77
N ALA A 244 -10.95 2.57 9.46
CA ALA A 244 -12.27 2.66 8.85
C ALA A 244 -12.57 4.09 8.34
N MET A 245 -12.22 5.13 9.10
CA MET A 245 -12.41 6.53 8.70
C MET A 245 -11.55 6.89 7.49
N THR A 246 -10.25 6.56 7.52
CA THR A 246 -9.33 6.80 6.40
C THR A 246 -9.69 5.96 5.19
N GLY A 247 -10.14 4.71 5.37
CA GLY A 247 -10.62 3.86 4.28
C GLY A 247 -11.84 4.43 3.54
N HIS A 248 -12.79 5.03 4.27
CA HIS A 248 -13.90 5.76 3.65
C HIS A 248 -13.41 6.95 2.82
N HIS A 249 -12.48 7.75 3.35
CA HIS A 249 -11.88 8.87 2.64
C HIS A 249 -11.10 8.40 1.40
N SER A 250 -10.31 7.31 1.52
CA SER A 250 -9.62 6.67 0.40
C SER A 250 -10.57 6.29 -0.73
N ALA A 251 -11.72 5.70 -0.42
CA ALA A 251 -12.71 5.31 -1.43
C ALA A 251 -13.26 6.52 -2.19
N THR A 252 -13.51 7.63 -1.49
CA THR A 252 -13.92 8.90 -2.11
C THR A 252 -12.84 9.45 -3.06
N LEU A 253 -11.57 9.45 -2.63
CA LEU A 253 -10.46 9.91 -3.46
C LEU A 253 -10.25 9.01 -4.68
N VAL A 254 -10.33 7.68 -4.51
CA VAL A 254 -10.25 6.73 -5.63
C VAL A 254 -11.38 6.97 -6.63
N GLY A 255 -12.60 7.24 -6.18
CA GLY A 255 -13.71 7.56 -7.06
C GLY A 255 -13.46 8.82 -7.93
N LYS A 256 -12.77 9.82 -7.38
CA LYS A 256 -12.43 11.06 -8.09
C LYS A 256 -11.23 10.92 -9.04
N VAL A 257 -10.20 10.18 -8.64
CA VAL A 257 -8.89 10.15 -9.31
C VAL A 257 -8.71 8.90 -10.17
N GLN A 258 -9.24 7.76 -9.73
CA GLN A 258 -9.11 6.46 -10.38
C GLN A 258 -10.48 5.77 -10.53
N PRO A 259 -11.44 6.37 -11.27
CA PRO A 259 -12.82 5.85 -11.35
C PRO A 259 -12.88 4.42 -11.90
N MET A 260 -11.97 4.02 -12.82
CA MET A 260 -11.89 2.64 -13.30
C MET A 260 -11.54 1.64 -12.18
N LYS A 261 -10.69 2.03 -11.22
CA LYS A 261 -10.40 1.22 -10.03
C LYS A 261 -11.65 1.07 -9.17
N LEU A 262 -12.40 2.16 -8.94
CA LEU A 262 -13.65 2.10 -8.18
C LEU A 262 -14.66 1.19 -8.86
N ALA A 263 -14.86 1.33 -10.17
CA ALA A 263 -15.77 0.48 -10.94
C ALA A 263 -15.36 -1.00 -10.89
N ALA A 264 -14.05 -1.29 -11.01
CA ALA A 264 -13.52 -2.65 -10.96
C ALA A 264 -13.66 -3.30 -9.56
N MET A 265 -13.36 -2.56 -8.48
CA MET A 265 -13.48 -3.13 -7.13
C MET A 265 -14.92 -3.32 -6.68
N GLU A 266 -15.88 -2.64 -7.32
CA GLU A 266 -17.31 -2.83 -7.12
C GLU A 266 -17.93 -3.79 -8.14
N ALA A 267 -17.18 -4.23 -9.15
CA ALA A 267 -17.69 -4.96 -10.32
C ALA A 267 -18.88 -4.24 -10.96
N LEU A 268 -18.83 -2.89 -10.98
CA LEU A 268 -19.89 -2.03 -11.50
C LEU A 268 -19.76 -1.93 -13.02
N CYS A 269 -20.57 -2.70 -13.74
CA CYS A 269 -20.53 -2.74 -15.21
C CYS A 269 -21.07 -1.44 -15.82
N LYS A 270 -22.23 -0.98 -15.34
CA LYS A 270 -22.90 0.24 -15.77
C LYS A 270 -23.13 1.17 -14.59
N GLY A 271 -22.78 2.41 -14.74
CA GLY A 271 -22.96 3.44 -13.73
C GLY A 271 -24.39 3.97 -13.66
N GLY A 272 -24.60 4.84 -12.70
CA GLY A 272 -25.89 5.48 -12.49
C GLY A 272 -25.90 6.33 -11.22
N GLU A 273 -27.03 6.98 -11.00
CA GLU A 273 -27.35 7.63 -9.74
C GLU A 273 -27.82 6.60 -8.69
N SER A 274 -27.68 6.94 -7.42
CA SER A 274 -28.19 6.10 -6.32
C SER A 274 -27.64 4.67 -6.28
N GLN A 275 -26.38 4.50 -6.68
CA GLN A 275 -25.73 3.19 -6.77
C GLN A 275 -25.61 2.52 -5.40
N SER A 276 -25.92 1.24 -5.37
CA SER A 276 -25.79 0.38 -4.19
C SER A 276 -24.37 -0.12 -4.04
N LEU A 277 -23.88 -0.22 -2.80
CA LEU A 277 -22.62 -0.89 -2.47
C LEU A 277 -22.88 -2.40 -2.36
N THR A 278 -22.22 -3.20 -3.16
CA THR A 278 -22.32 -4.65 -3.08
C THR A 278 -21.53 -5.16 -1.89
N ALA A 279 -22.19 -5.65 -0.85
CA ALA A 279 -21.52 -6.23 0.32
C ALA A 279 -20.94 -7.63 0.02
N ILE A 280 -21.75 -8.49 -0.61
CA ILE A 280 -21.38 -9.87 -0.99
C ILE A 280 -22.02 -10.17 -2.36
N ALA A 281 -21.27 -10.83 -3.24
CA ALA A 281 -21.80 -11.36 -4.51
C ALA A 281 -20.96 -12.55 -4.96
N LEU A 282 -21.53 -13.39 -5.85
CA LEU A 282 -20.80 -14.48 -6.47
C LEU A 282 -20.10 -13.97 -7.75
N VAL A 283 -18.83 -13.66 -7.63
CA VAL A 283 -17.94 -13.32 -8.74
C VAL A 283 -16.94 -14.46 -8.93
N ASN A 284 -16.85 -15.03 -10.14
CA ASN A 284 -15.89 -16.10 -10.42
C ASN A 284 -14.45 -15.57 -10.33
N PRO A 285 -13.61 -16.04 -9.38
CA PRO A 285 -12.28 -15.50 -9.18
C PRO A 285 -11.28 -15.86 -10.29
N PHE A 286 -11.59 -16.83 -11.16
CA PHE A 286 -10.68 -17.39 -12.17
C PHE A 286 -10.97 -16.92 -13.59
N LYS A 287 -12.01 -16.12 -13.80
CA LYS A 287 -12.40 -15.60 -15.12
C LYS A 287 -12.72 -14.12 -15.02
N GLN A 288 -12.19 -13.31 -15.95
CA GLN A 288 -12.56 -11.90 -16.05
C GLN A 288 -14.08 -11.76 -16.12
N HIS A 289 -14.63 -10.84 -15.36
CA HIS A 289 -16.06 -10.56 -15.36
C HIS A 289 -16.48 -9.99 -16.71
N ASP A 290 -17.60 -10.47 -17.24
CA ASP A 290 -18.16 -9.96 -18.49
C ASP A 290 -18.90 -8.64 -18.23
N TYR A 291 -18.13 -7.56 -18.15
CA TYR A 291 -18.66 -6.23 -17.90
C TYR A 291 -19.43 -5.65 -19.09
N ARG A 292 -19.21 -6.18 -20.31
CA ARG A 292 -19.93 -5.72 -21.51
C ARG A 292 -21.36 -6.25 -21.59
N SER A 293 -21.66 -7.41 -21.03
CA SER A 293 -23.05 -7.94 -20.98
C SER A 293 -23.98 -7.04 -20.18
N GLY A 294 -23.46 -6.27 -19.21
CA GLY A 294 -24.25 -5.45 -18.32
C GLY A 294 -25.14 -6.25 -17.36
N GLU A 295 -24.91 -7.56 -17.24
CA GLU A 295 -25.64 -8.42 -16.31
C GLU A 295 -25.31 -8.06 -14.86
N GLU A 296 -26.34 -8.07 -14.02
CA GLU A 296 -26.17 -7.90 -12.58
C GLU A 296 -25.42 -9.08 -11.97
N LEU A 297 -24.69 -8.79 -10.88
CA LEU A 297 -23.97 -9.83 -10.15
C LEU A 297 -24.92 -10.87 -9.59
N ALA A 298 -24.62 -12.16 -9.83
CA ALA A 298 -25.43 -13.25 -9.32
C ALA A 298 -25.38 -13.30 -7.77
N CYS A 299 -26.51 -13.60 -7.15
CA CYS A 299 -26.64 -13.80 -5.70
C CYS A 299 -25.96 -12.68 -4.88
N HIS A 300 -26.28 -11.43 -5.17
CA HIS A 300 -25.70 -10.29 -4.49
C HIS A 300 -26.55 -9.78 -3.31
N VAL A 301 -25.87 -9.31 -2.28
CA VAL A 301 -26.46 -8.54 -1.17
C VAL A 301 -25.84 -7.14 -1.23
N SER A 302 -26.69 -6.13 -1.39
CA SER A 302 -26.24 -4.75 -1.57
C SER A 302 -26.87 -3.82 -0.54
N ILE A 303 -26.13 -2.78 -0.19
CA ILE A 303 -26.58 -1.69 0.67
C ILE A 303 -27.02 -0.53 -0.23
N PRO A 304 -28.33 -0.19 -0.27
CA PRO A 304 -28.85 0.86 -1.14
C PRO A 304 -28.16 2.20 -0.92
N TYR A 305 -27.91 2.95 -1.98
CA TYR A 305 -27.30 4.30 -1.99
C TYR A 305 -25.86 4.38 -1.47
N ALA A 306 -25.35 3.32 -0.84
CA ALA A 306 -24.08 3.39 -0.10
C ALA A 306 -22.88 3.65 -1.00
N LEU A 307 -22.86 3.16 -2.24
CA LEU A 307 -21.76 3.43 -3.18
C LEU A 307 -21.78 4.90 -3.63
N SER A 308 -22.96 5.46 -3.98
CA SER A 308 -23.07 6.88 -4.31
C SER A 308 -22.66 7.78 -3.14
N VAL A 309 -23.11 7.47 -1.93
CA VAL A 309 -22.71 8.22 -0.72
C VAL A 309 -21.19 8.13 -0.50
N MET A 310 -20.60 6.96 -0.63
CA MET A 310 -19.17 6.73 -0.44
C MET A 310 -18.32 7.49 -1.47
N ALA A 311 -18.73 7.48 -2.73
CA ALA A 311 -17.95 8.07 -3.81
C ALA A 311 -18.16 9.59 -3.97
N THR A 312 -19.38 10.09 -3.69
CA THR A 312 -19.80 11.47 -4.03
C THR A 312 -20.30 12.29 -2.84
N HIS A 313 -20.41 11.70 -1.66
CA HIS A 313 -21.04 12.27 -0.45
C HIS A 313 -22.52 12.67 -0.62
N THR A 314 -23.18 12.16 -1.67
CA THR A 314 -24.61 12.37 -1.92
C THR A 314 -25.29 11.05 -2.26
N ALA A 315 -26.55 10.87 -1.82
CA ALA A 315 -27.28 9.63 -2.08
C ALA A 315 -27.63 9.44 -3.57
N HIS A 316 -27.71 10.54 -4.31
CA HIS A 316 -28.08 10.55 -5.74
C HIS A 316 -26.90 10.93 -6.64
N GLY A 317 -25.66 10.88 -6.14
CA GLY A 317 -24.48 11.15 -6.94
C GLY A 317 -24.26 10.06 -7.99
N PHE A 318 -23.94 10.49 -9.21
CA PHE A 318 -23.62 9.56 -10.31
C PHE A 318 -22.26 8.90 -10.10
N VAL A 319 -22.20 7.58 -10.17
CA VAL A 319 -20.97 6.80 -10.14
C VAL A 319 -20.82 6.07 -11.48
N PRO A 320 -19.74 6.33 -12.26
CA PRO A 320 -19.53 5.68 -13.55
C PRO A 320 -19.13 4.21 -13.37
N GLY A 321 -19.71 3.33 -14.20
CA GLY A 321 -19.29 1.94 -14.33
C GLY A 321 -18.20 1.75 -15.38
N VAL A 322 -17.73 0.52 -15.53
CA VAL A 322 -16.67 0.17 -16.49
C VAL A 322 -17.05 0.58 -17.92
N ASN A 323 -18.30 0.31 -18.34
CA ASN A 323 -18.76 0.63 -19.70
C ASN A 323 -18.83 2.14 -19.93
N ASP A 324 -19.31 2.92 -18.96
CA ASP A 324 -19.36 4.39 -19.08
C ASP A 324 -17.95 4.98 -19.24
N LEU A 325 -16.97 4.43 -18.49
CA LEU A 325 -15.58 4.86 -18.59
C LEU A 325 -14.91 4.48 -19.91
N LEU A 326 -15.32 3.36 -20.53
CA LEU A 326 -14.84 2.94 -21.84
C LEU A 326 -15.49 3.75 -22.97
N ASP A 327 -16.80 3.96 -22.91
CA ASP A 327 -17.58 4.55 -23.99
C ASP A 327 -17.68 6.10 -23.90
N GLY A 328 -17.27 6.66 -22.74
CA GLY A 328 -17.40 8.08 -22.43
C GLY A 328 -18.77 8.41 -21.82
N TYR A 329 -18.80 9.40 -20.93
CA TYR A 329 -20.03 9.83 -20.24
C TYR A 329 -20.03 11.33 -19.95
N VAL A 330 -21.19 11.86 -19.56
CA VAL A 330 -21.32 13.25 -19.12
C VAL A 330 -21.30 13.30 -17.60
N LYS A 331 -20.41 14.11 -17.04
CA LYS A 331 -20.30 14.34 -15.59
C LYS A 331 -21.44 15.19 -15.07
N ALA A 332 -21.64 15.21 -13.75
CA ALA A 332 -22.67 16.01 -13.09
C ALA A 332 -22.55 17.53 -13.36
N ASP A 333 -21.35 18.01 -13.64
CA ASP A 333 -21.07 19.42 -13.99
C ASP A 333 -21.34 19.74 -15.48
N GLY A 334 -21.87 18.78 -16.24
CA GLY A 334 -22.12 18.90 -17.69
C GLY A 334 -20.89 18.70 -18.58
N THR A 335 -19.70 18.52 -18.01
CA THR A 335 -18.49 18.22 -18.80
C THR A 335 -18.51 16.78 -19.32
N ARG A 336 -18.08 16.59 -20.58
CA ARG A 336 -17.97 15.25 -21.17
C ARG A 336 -16.61 14.63 -20.85
N GLU A 337 -16.62 13.45 -20.26
CA GLU A 337 -15.44 12.60 -20.18
C GLU A 337 -15.29 11.82 -21.49
N PRO A 338 -14.16 11.94 -22.21
CA PRO A 338 -13.98 11.26 -23.49
C PRO A 338 -13.88 9.74 -23.32
N SER A 339 -14.31 9.01 -24.35
CA SER A 339 -14.15 7.55 -24.41
C SER A 339 -12.68 7.14 -24.44
N VAL A 340 -12.40 5.87 -24.08
CA VAL A 340 -11.03 5.34 -24.16
C VAL A 340 -10.50 5.41 -25.59
N LYS A 341 -11.34 5.18 -26.62
CA LYS A 341 -10.95 5.34 -28.03
C LYS A 341 -10.51 6.76 -28.37
N GLU A 342 -11.24 7.76 -27.90
CA GLU A 342 -10.85 9.18 -28.06
C GLU A 342 -9.55 9.49 -27.32
N LYS A 343 -9.38 8.98 -26.08
CA LYS A 343 -8.11 9.11 -25.32
C LYS A 343 -6.94 8.46 -26.06
N MET A 344 -7.15 7.29 -26.68
CA MET A 344 -6.13 6.63 -27.51
C MET A 344 -5.70 7.47 -28.70
N VAL A 345 -6.65 8.12 -29.39
CA VAL A 345 -6.33 9.04 -30.51
C VAL A 345 -5.52 10.23 -30.02
N MET A 346 -5.93 10.87 -28.94
CA MET A 346 -5.22 11.99 -28.31
C MET A 346 -3.82 11.56 -27.81
N GLY A 347 -3.71 10.38 -27.18
CA GLY A 347 -2.43 9.84 -26.75
C GLY A 347 -1.48 9.56 -27.92
N LYS A 348 -1.97 8.97 -29.01
CA LYS A 348 -1.17 8.77 -30.24
C LYS A 348 -0.72 10.10 -30.85
N ALA A 349 -1.57 11.13 -30.81
CA ALA A 349 -1.20 12.46 -31.25
C ALA A 349 -0.04 13.05 -30.41
N ALA A 350 -0.09 12.88 -29.07
CA ALA A 350 1.00 13.31 -28.18
C ALA A 350 2.31 12.57 -28.46
N VAL A 351 2.27 11.25 -28.59
CA VAL A 351 3.46 10.42 -28.89
C VAL A 351 4.07 10.80 -30.24
N ASN A 352 3.25 10.94 -31.28
CA ASN A 352 3.71 11.32 -32.63
C ASN A 352 4.31 12.74 -32.63
N ALA A 353 3.66 13.69 -31.96
CA ALA A 353 4.15 15.05 -31.84
C ALA A 353 5.51 15.10 -31.08
N LEU A 354 5.67 14.30 -30.04
CA LEU A 354 6.92 14.19 -29.29
C LEU A 354 8.05 13.60 -30.16
N MET A 355 7.76 12.58 -30.96
CA MET A 355 8.72 12.03 -31.93
C MET A 355 9.12 13.06 -32.97
N ALA A 356 8.16 13.81 -33.53
CA ALA A 356 8.42 14.87 -34.49
C ALA A 356 9.25 16.02 -33.86
N TYR A 357 8.92 16.43 -32.64
CA TYR A 357 9.67 17.41 -31.86
C TYR A 357 11.14 17.02 -31.73
N ARG A 358 11.41 15.80 -31.29
CA ARG A 358 12.79 15.31 -31.12
C ARG A 358 13.55 15.19 -32.41
N LYS A 359 12.88 14.77 -33.50
CA LYS A 359 13.50 14.71 -34.83
C LYS A 359 13.89 16.12 -35.32
N ALA A 360 12.98 17.09 -35.14
CA ALA A 360 13.23 18.49 -35.48
C ALA A 360 14.38 19.10 -34.68
N LYS A 361 14.41 18.88 -33.34
CA LYS A 361 15.50 19.33 -32.47
C LYS A 361 16.86 18.76 -32.90
N LYS A 362 16.92 17.46 -33.21
CA LYS A 362 18.15 16.83 -33.71
C LYS A 362 18.63 17.38 -35.06
N ALA A 363 17.69 17.83 -35.89
CA ALA A 363 17.97 18.44 -37.19
C ALA A 363 18.26 19.97 -37.13
N GLY A 364 18.12 20.59 -35.95
CA GLY A 364 18.25 22.05 -35.79
C GLY A 364 17.05 22.84 -36.31
N ASP A 365 15.90 22.17 -36.61
CA ASP A 365 14.67 22.81 -37.08
C ASP A 365 13.79 23.25 -35.87
N GLU A 366 14.16 24.41 -35.31
CA GLU A 366 13.45 25.02 -34.20
C GLU A 366 11.98 25.37 -34.56
N THR A 367 11.73 25.71 -35.83
CA THR A 367 10.37 26.08 -36.27
C THR A 367 9.40 24.92 -36.16
N THR A 368 9.81 23.75 -36.66
CA THR A 368 9.01 22.53 -36.54
C THR A 368 8.91 22.08 -35.05
N ALA A 369 9.99 22.17 -34.29
CA ALA A 369 9.97 21.84 -32.87
C ALA A 369 8.95 22.68 -32.11
N GLN A 370 8.95 24.00 -32.28
CA GLN A 370 8.00 24.89 -31.61
C GLN A 370 6.53 24.63 -31.99
N LYS A 371 6.24 24.19 -33.22
CA LYS A 371 4.87 23.80 -33.64
C LYS A 371 4.36 22.55 -32.96
N MET A 372 5.23 21.65 -32.50
CA MET A 372 4.84 20.40 -31.83
C MET A 372 4.50 20.59 -30.34
N LEU A 373 5.09 21.58 -29.67
CA LEU A 373 4.89 21.80 -28.22
C LEU A 373 3.42 21.98 -27.83
N PRO A 374 2.60 22.80 -28.50
CA PRO A 374 1.17 22.92 -28.16
C PRO A 374 0.41 21.60 -28.26
N ILE A 375 0.75 20.77 -29.26
CA ILE A 375 0.10 19.46 -29.48
C ILE A 375 0.47 18.52 -28.34
N ILE A 376 1.75 18.49 -27.94
CA ILE A 376 2.24 17.69 -26.81
C ILE A 376 1.49 18.14 -25.55
N LYS A 377 1.51 19.43 -25.24
CA LYS A 377 0.90 19.99 -24.02
C LYS A 377 -0.62 19.71 -23.94
N ALA A 378 -1.34 19.87 -25.03
CA ALA A 378 -2.79 19.66 -25.08
C ALA A 378 -3.18 18.19 -24.85
N ASN A 379 -2.35 17.23 -25.27
CA ASN A 379 -2.67 15.80 -25.24
C ASN A 379 -1.86 15.02 -24.18
N MET A 380 -0.98 15.67 -23.42
CA MET A 380 -0.08 15.02 -22.46
C MET A 380 -0.85 14.26 -21.37
N LYS A 381 -2.02 14.75 -20.97
CA LYS A 381 -2.91 14.09 -20.00
C LYS A 381 -3.27 12.64 -20.41
N TYR A 382 -3.28 12.35 -21.72
CA TYR A 382 -3.62 11.04 -22.27
C TYR A 382 -2.43 10.33 -22.90
N PHE A 383 -1.22 10.75 -22.58
CA PHE A 383 0.01 10.25 -23.22
C PHE A 383 0.13 8.73 -23.17
N GLY A 384 -0.16 8.13 -22.00
CA GLY A 384 -0.11 6.67 -21.80
C GLY A 384 -1.07 5.90 -22.70
N TYR A 385 -2.23 6.47 -23.04
CA TYR A 385 -3.20 5.85 -23.95
C TYR A 385 -2.67 5.73 -25.38
N GLY A 386 -1.63 6.46 -25.75
CA GLY A 386 -0.96 6.32 -27.03
C GLY A 386 -0.28 4.97 -27.25
N TYR A 387 -0.01 4.23 -26.17
CA TYR A 387 0.58 2.89 -26.18
C TYR A 387 -0.46 1.78 -25.98
N VAL A 388 -1.73 2.13 -25.82
CA VAL A 388 -2.84 1.17 -25.70
C VAL A 388 -3.31 0.76 -27.11
N GLU A 389 -3.44 -0.54 -27.35
CA GLU A 389 -3.89 -1.08 -28.63
C GLU A 389 -5.39 -1.36 -28.65
N LYS A 390 -5.93 -1.84 -27.53
CA LYS A 390 -7.34 -2.20 -27.36
C LYS A 390 -7.89 -1.57 -26.09
N GLU A 391 -9.15 -1.11 -26.17
CA GLU A 391 -9.80 -0.44 -25.03
C GLU A 391 -9.92 -1.33 -23.78
N GLU A 392 -10.03 -2.66 -23.97
CA GLU A 392 -10.14 -3.61 -22.86
C GLU A 392 -8.86 -3.68 -22.00
N GLN A 393 -7.72 -3.28 -22.56
CA GLN A 393 -6.44 -3.29 -21.83
C GLN A 393 -6.41 -2.33 -20.64
N VAL A 394 -7.28 -1.31 -20.64
CA VAL A 394 -7.34 -0.36 -19.51
C VAL A 394 -8.24 -0.83 -18.37
N VAL A 395 -8.89 -1.97 -18.51
CA VAL A 395 -9.75 -2.54 -17.47
C VAL A 395 -8.93 -3.49 -16.59
N PRO A 396 -8.82 -3.23 -15.28
CA PRO A 396 -8.14 -4.13 -14.35
C PRO A 396 -8.83 -5.49 -14.28
N TYR A 397 -8.16 -6.48 -13.70
CA TYR A 397 -8.78 -7.78 -13.45
C TYR A 397 -9.83 -7.67 -12.33
N ILE A 398 -11.08 -7.51 -12.73
CA ILE A 398 -12.23 -7.21 -11.86
C ILE A 398 -12.40 -8.21 -10.72
N PRO A 399 -12.35 -9.56 -10.94
CA PRO A 399 -12.61 -10.50 -9.85
C PRO A 399 -11.66 -10.36 -8.69
N LEU A 400 -10.36 -10.18 -8.96
CA LEU A 400 -9.35 -10.04 -7.90
C LEU A 400 -9.47 -8.69 -7.20
N ALA A 401 -9.77 -7.61 -7.93
CA ALA A 401 -10.04 -6.30 -7.33
C ALA A 401 -11.27 -6.36 -6.40
N PHE A 402 -12.35 -7.00 -6.86
CA PHE A 402 -13.59 -7.19 -6.11
C PHE A 402 -13.36 -7.96 -4.80
N TRP A 403 -12.75 -9.15 -4.88
CA TRP A 403 -12.54 -9.99 -3.70
C TRP A 403 -11.53 -9.39 -2.72
N SER A 404 -10.47 -8.76 -3.21
CA SER A 404 -9.50 -8.07 -2.35
C SER A 404 -10.14 -6.94 -1.56
N PHE A 405 -11.02 -6.16 -2.20
CA PHE A 405 -11.77 -5.11 -1.51
C PHE A 405 -12.70 -5.67 -0.43
N ARG A 406 -13.46 -6.73 -0.73
CA ARG A 406 -14.38 -7.36 0.24
C ARG A 406 -13.65 -7.98 1.42
N LEU A 407 -12.52 -8.65 1.18
CA LEU A 407 -11.69 -9.19 2.26
C LEU A 407 -11.15 -8.08 3.16
N MET A 408 -10.59 -7.02 2.58
CA MET A 408 -10.06 -5.89 3.34
C MET A 408 -11.14 -5.21 4.19
N VAL A 409 -12.26 -4.84 3.59
CA VAL A 409 -13.35 -4.12 4.29
C VAL A 409 -14.05 -5.03 5.31
N GLY A 410 -14.33 -6.27 4.95
CA GLY A 410 -14.98 -7.23 5.85
C GLY A 410 -14.14 -7.52 7.09
N LEU A 411 -12.84 -7.78 6.92
CA LEU A 411 -11.92 -7.98 8.03
C LEU A 411 -11.69 -6.69 8.82
N GLY A 412 -11.60 -5.53 8.17
CA GLY A 412 -11.52 -4.23 8.83
C GLY A 412 -12.71 -3.96 9.75
N THR A 413 -13.92 -4.20 9.27
CA THR A 413 -15.16 -4.10 10.06
C THR A 413 -15.16 -5.08 11.23
N PHE A 414 -14.74 -6.32 10.98
CA PHE A 414 -14.56 -7.32 12.04
C PHE A 414 -13.60 -6.81 13.13
N PHE A 415 -12.46 -6.20 12.77
CA PHE A 415 -11.49 -5.70 13.75
C PHE A 415 -12.04 -4.57 14.61
N VAL A 416 -12.87 -3.67 14.09
CA VAL A 416 -13.55 -2.64 14.91
C VAL A 416 -14.38 -3.32 16.01
N LEU A 417 -15.19 -4.31 15.66
CA LEU A 417 -16.03 -5.04 16.62
C LEU A 417 -15.20 -5.88 17.59
N PHE A 418 -14.23 -6.63 17.07
CA PHE A 418 -13.35 -7.48 17.86
C PHE A 418 -12.60 -6.68 18.92
N PHE A 419 -11.95 -5.58 18.54
CA PHE A 419 -11.20 -4.76 19.49
C PHE A 419 -12.10 -3.98 20.45
N ALA A 420 -13.31 -3.58 20.06
CA ALA A 420 -14.28 -3.01 21.00
C ALA A 420 -14.63 -4.03 22.12
N VAL A 421 -14.97 -5.26 21.74
CA VAL A 421 -15.27 -6.34 22.68
C VAL A 421 -14.03 -6.67 23.52
N LEU A 422 -12.87 -6.86 22.89
CA LEU A 422 -11.64 -7.20 23.58
C LEU A 422 -11.22 -6.12 24.59
N THR A 423 -11.36 -4.85 24.24
CA THR A 423 -11.07 -3.71 25.13
C THR A 423 -12.01 -3.75 26.34
N PHE A 424 -13.31 -3.88 26.12
CA PHE A 424 -14.28 -3.99 27.22
C PHE A 424 -13.92 -5.13 28.19
N PHE A 425 -13.65 -6.33 27.67
CA PHE A 425 -13.30 -7.47 28.51
C PHE A 425 -11.94 -7.30 29.22
N SER A 426 -10.97 -6.67 28.55
CA SER A 426 -9.62 -6.44 29.12
C SER A 426 -9.63 -5.53 30.35
N TYR A 427 -10.55 -4.55 30.40
CA TYR A 427 -10.63 -3.59 31.50
C TYR A 427 -11.67 -3.93 32.56
N ARG A 428 -12.72 -4.67 32.20
CA ARG A 428 -13.87 -4.93 33.09
C ARG A 428 -13.94 -6.35 33.61
N LYS A 429 -13.25 -7.31 33.00
CA LYS A 429 -13.34 -8.74 33.32
C LYS A 429 -11.95 -9.38 33.39
N ASP A 430 -11.88 -10.56 34.01
CA ASP A 430 -10.68 -11.40 33.96
C ASP A 430 -10.68 -12.23 32.65
N LEU A 431 -9.93 -11.80 31.67
CA LEU A 431 -9.83 -12.44 30.35
C LEU A 431 -9.44 -13.91 30.40
N SER A 432 -8.70 -14.35 31.44
CA SER A 432 -8.27 -15.75 31.56
C SER A 432 -9.44 -16.74 31.62
N ARG A 433 -10.64 -16.25 31.97
CA ARG A 433 -11.87 -17.04 32.06
C ARG A 433 -12.59 -17.23 30.71
N TYR A 434 -12.30 -16.40 29.71
CA TYR A 434 -13.01 -16.37 28.42
C TYR A 434 -12.17 -17.03 27.32
N ARG A 435 -12.02 -18.37 27.41
CA ARG A 435 -11.18 -19.15 26.47
C ARG A 435 -11.52 -18.91 25.00
N TRP A 436 -12.81 -18.76 24.67
CA TRP A 436 -13.23 -18.51 23.29
C TRP A 436 -12.65 -17.21 22.72
N LEU A 437 -12.62 -16.14 23.52
CA LEU A 437 -12.07 -14.85 23.11
C LEU A 437 -10.54 -14.92 22.94
N LEU A 438 -9.86 -15.71 23.79
CA LEU A 438 -8.42 -15.94 23.67
C LEU A 438 -8.07 -16.76 22.41
N ILE A 439 -8.87 -17.79 22.09
CA ILE A 439 -8.69 -18.58 20.86
C ILE A 439 -8.95 -17.69 19.63
N LEU A 440 -10.04 -16.93 19.64
CA LEU A 440 -10.33 -15.95 18.59
C LEU A 440 -9.17 -14.96 18.44
N GLY A 441 -8.59 -14.46 19.56
CA GLY A 441 -7.42 -13.59 19.57
C GLY A 441 -6.19 -14.19 18.87
N ILE A 442 -5.97 -15.50 18.96
CA ILE A 442 -4.91 -16.16 18.19
C ILE A 442 -5.27 -16.22 16.70
N CYS A 443 -6.53 -16.53 16.39
CA CYS A 443 -7.00 -16.61 15.00
C CYS A 443 -6.98 -15.25 14.28
N THR A 444 -7.02 -14.12 15.01
CA THR A 444 -6.94 -12.78 14.38
C THR A 444 -5.58 -12.49 13.77
N LEU A 445 -4.50 -13.17 14.17
CA LEU A 445 -3.16 -12.90 13.65
C LEU A 445 -3.07 -13.07 12.13
N PRO A 446 -3.39 -14.23 11.52
CA PRO A 446 -3.39 -14.34 10.06
C PRO A 446 -4.43 -13.42 9.40
N MET A 447 -5.56 -13.13 10.05
CA MET A 447 -6.60 -12.25 9.50
C MET A 447 -6.08 -10.81 9.33
N GLY A 448 -5.24 -10.30 10.24
CA GLY A 448 -4.60 -8.99 10.13
C GLY A 448 -3.71 -8.89 8.88
N TYR A 449 -2.89 -9.88 8.64
CA TYR A 449 -2.05 -9.95 7.44
C TYR A 449 -2.87 -10.09 6.16
N ILE A 450 -3.87 -10.97 6.14
CA ILE A 450 -4.76 -11.14 4.98
C ILE A 450 -5.46 -9.81 4.63
N ALA A 451 -5.92 -9.06 5.62
CA ALA A 451 -6.59 -7.78 5.39
C ALA A 451 -5.65 -6.74 4.75
N THR A 452 -4.42 -6.62 5.26
CA THR A 452 -3.45 -5.64 4.75
C THR A 452 -2.88 -6.04 3.39
N GLU A 453 -2.62 -7.32 3.14
CA GLU A 453 -2.22 -7.83 1.83
C GLU A 453 -3.32 -7.64 0.78
N ALA A 454 -4.57 -7.93 1.13
CA ALA A 454 -5.71 -7.67 0.25
C ALA A 454 -5.82 -6.18 -0.11
N GLY A 455 -5.54 -5.27 0.84
CA GLY A 455 -5.46 -3.83 0.58
C GLY A 455 -4.39 -3.47 -0.45
N TRP A 456 -3.19 -4.06 -0.36
CA TRP A 456 -2.13 -3.86 -1.34
C TRP A 456 -2.45 -4.45 -2.70
N VAL A 457 -3.00 -5.68 -2.75
CA VAL A 457 -3.45 -6.27 -4.01
C VAL A 457 -4.46 -5.36 -4.69
N LEU A 458 -5.45 -4.83 -3.96
CA LEU A 458 -6.40 -3.87 -4.51
C LEU A 458 -5.72 -2.59 -5.00
N ALA A 459 -4.81 -2.02 -4.22
CA ALA A 459 -4.14 -0.76 -4.55
C ALA A 459 -3.33 -0.87 -5.85
N GLU A 460 -2.60 -1.97 -6.02
CA GLU A 460 -1.67 -2.16 -7.13
C GLU A 460 -2.32 -2.80 -8.36
N LEU A 461 -3.17 -3.81 -8.17
CA LEU A 461 -3.90 -4.43 -9.26
C LEU A 461 -4.97 -3.50 -9.82
N GLY A 462 -5.69 -2.77 -8.94
CA GLY A 462 -6.76 -1.87 -9.36
C GLY A 462 -6.28 -0.68 -10.18
N ARG A 463 -4.98 -0.35 -10.18
CA ARG A 463 -4.41 0.68 -11.07
C ARG A 463 -3.90 0.13 -12.40
N GLN A 464 -3.87 -1.18 -12.59
CA GLN A 464 -3.43 -1.72 -13.88
C GLN A 464 -4.34 -1.26 -15.03
N PRO A 465 -3.77 -1.03 -16.23
CA PRO A 465 -2.40 -1.37 -16.64
C PRO A 465 -1.36 -0.30 -16.30
N TRP A 466 -1.68 0.70 -15.51
CA TRP A 466 -0.84 1.87 -15.31
C TRP A 466 0.27 1.64 -14.27
N THR A 467 1.50 1.94 -14.60
CA THR A 467 2.58 2.20 -13.65
C THR A 467 2.46 3.61 -13.11
N ILE A 468 2.20 4.59 -13.98
CA ILE A 468 1.79 5.95 -13.59
C ILE A 468 0.45 6.21 -14.26
N GLN A 469 -0.54 6.56 -13.47
CA GLN A 469 -1.93 6.71 -13.91
C GLN A 469 -2.03 7.57 -15.17
N ASP A 470 -2.63 7.03 -16.23
CA ASP A 470 -2.89 7.63 -17.54
C ASP A 470 -1.64 8.07 -18.34
N MET A 471 -0.43 7.99 -17.75
CA MET A 471 0.81 8.47 -18.34
C MET A 471 1.76 7.36 -18.80
N LEU A 472 1.91 6.29 -18.01
CA LEU A 472 2.89 5.25 -18.29
C LEU A 472 2.31 3.87 -18.03
N PRO A 473 1.96 3.11 -19.08
CA PRO A 473 1.50 1.73 -18.91
C PRO A 473 2.66 0.80 -18.53
N THR A 474 2.33 -0.31 -17.90
CA THR A 474 3.29 -1.26 -17.32
C THR A 474 4.28 -1.81 -18.34
N TRP A 475 3.82 -2.13 -19.55
CA TRP A 475 4.68 -2.67 -20.61
C TRP A 475 5.69 -1.66 -21.19
N VAL A 476 5.48 -0.37 -20.96
CA VAL A 476 6.43 0.69 -21.33
C VAL A 476 7.40 0.98 -20.19
N ALA A 477 7.01 0.71 -18.96
CA ALA A 477 7.75 1.04 -17.74
C ALA A 477 8.90 0.09 -17.42
N VAL A 478 8.81 -1.19 -17.87
CA VAL A 478 9.79 -2.23 -17.57
C VAL A 478 11.11 -2.04 -18.32
N SER A 479 12.18 -2.62 -17.78
CA SER A 479 13.51 -2.65 -18.41
C SER A 479 13.55 -3.63 -19.58
N ASP A 480 14.46 -3.38 -20.53
CA ASP A 480 14.79 -4.34 -21.59
C ASP A 480 15.76 -5.41 -21.06
N VAL A 481 15.19 -6.39 -20.36
CA VAL A 481 15.91 -7.53 -19.75
C VAL A 481 15.27 -8.82 -20.23
N SER A 482 16.06 -9.86 -20.42
CA SER A 482 15.53 -11.14 -20.88
C SER A 482 14.56 -11.77 -19.85
N PRO A 483 13.43 -12.35 -20.29
CA PRO A 483 12.48 -13.02 -19.41
C PRO A 483 13.13 -14.11 -18.54
N ALA A 484 14.11 -14.83 -19.08
CA ALA A 484 14.84 -15.88 -18.37
C ALA A 484 15.67 -15.34 -17.19
N SER A 485 16.30 -14.17 -17.36
CA SER A 485 17.05 -13.52 -16.27
C SER A 485 16.13 -13.11 -15.13
N ILE A 486 14.95 -12.53 -15.45
CA ILE A 486 13.98 -12.11 -14.44
C ILE A 486 13.36 -13.34 -13.74
N ALA A 487 13.01 -14.38 -14.50
CA ALA A 487 12.51 -15.65 -13.92
C ALA A 487 13.54 -16.26 -12.96
N THR A 488 14.84 -16.25 -13.32
CA THR A 488 15.90 -16.77 -12.44
C THR A 488 15.95 -15.98 -11.13
N THR A 489 15.95 -14.64 -11.18
CA THR A 489 15.95 -13.80 -9.98
C THR A 489 14.65 -13.90 -9.18
N PHE A 490 13.51 -14.12 -9.84
CA PHE A 490 12.24 -14.41 -9.17
C PHE A 490 12.32 -15.66 -8.28
N PHE A 491 12.81 -16.78 -8.82
CA PHE A 491 12.93 -18.01 -8.03
C PHE A 491 14.00 -17.91 -6.94
N LEU A 492 15.08 -17.16 -7.19
CA LEU A 492 16.08 -16.87 -6.15
C LEU A 492 15.48 -16.07 -5.00
N PHE A 493 14.72 -15.02 -5.29
CA PHE A 493 14.07 -14.21 -4.25
C PHE A 493 12.96 -14.99 -3.55
N LEU A 494 12.19 -15.80 -4.27
CA LEU A 494 11.19 -16.68 -3.66
C LEU A 494 11.83 -17.61 -2.62
N ALA A 495 12.93 -18.26 -2.98
CA ALA A 495 13.67 -19.16 -2.08
C ALA A 495 14.28 -18.38 -0.89
N LEU A 496 14.90 -17.23 -1.15
CA LEU A 496 15.51 -16.38 -0.13
C LEU A 496 14.46 -15.87 0.87
N PHE A 497 13.40 -15.23 0.39
CA PHE A 497 12.38 -14.64 1.26
C PHE A 497 11.60 -15.70 2.04
N THR A 498 11.28 -16.84 1.41
CA THR A 498 10.68 -17.96 2.13
C THR A 498 11.60 -18.47 3.25
N THR A 499 12.89 -18.58 2.98
CA THR A 499 13.88 -18.98 4.00
C THR A 499 13.93 -17.97 5.13
N LEU A 500 14.03 -16.67 4.82
CA LEU A 500 14.03 -15.61 5.83
C LEU A 500 12.76 -15.64 6.69
N LEU A 501 11.59 -15.79 6.08
CA LEU A 501 10.31 -15.86 6.79
C LEU A 501 10.25 -17.09 7.72
N VAL A 502 10.66 -18.25 7.23
CA VAL A 502 10.71 -19.48 8.05
C VAL A 502 11.68 -19.33 9.22
N VAL A 503 12.86 -18.76 8.99
CA VAL A 503 13.85 -18.49 10.04
C VAL A 503 13.30 -17.52 11.07
N GLU A 504 12.68 -16.42 10.63
CA GLU A 504 12.08 -15.44 11.52
C GLU A 504 10.97 -16.06 12.38
N ILE A 505 9.99 -16.75 11.77
CA ILE A 505 8.91 -17.41 12.51
C ILE A 505 9.48 -18.38 13.56
N ASN A 506 10.51 -19.17 13.21
CA ASN A 506 11.15 -20.09 14.16
C ASN A 506 11.82 -19.33 15.33
N ILE A 507 12.51 -18.22 15.06
CA ILE A 507 13.15 -17.41 16.10
C ILE A 507 12.09 -16.74 16.98
N LEU A 508 11.05 -16.14 16.39
CA LEU A 508 9.94 -15.52 17.13
C LEU A 508 9.23 -16.55 18.03
N VAL A 509 8.87 -17.72 17.49
CA VAL A 509 8.22 -18.79 18.27
C VAL A 509 9.13 -19.29 19.39
N LYS A 510 10.43 -19.44 19.15
CA LYS A 510 11.40 -19.84 20.19
C LYS A 510 11.49 -18.78 21.28
N GLN A 511 11.57 -17.49 20.91
CA GLN A 511 11.62 -16.39 21.87
C GLN A 511 10.32 -16.24 22.68
N ILE A 512 9.15 -16.39 22.04
CA ILE A 512 7.85 -16.40 22.70
C ILE A 512 7.74 -17.58 23.68
N LYS A 513 8.17 -18.79 23.28
CA LYS A 513 8.19 -19.97 24.16
C LYS A 513 9.16 -19.79 25.34
N LYS A 514 10.27 -19.12 25.15
CA LYS A 514 11.22 -18.78 26.23
C LYS A 514 10.59 -17.84 27.25
N GLY A 515 9.87 -16.83 26.79
CA GLY A 515 9.26 -15.78 27.61
C GLY A 515 10.21 -14.63 27.94
N PRO A 516 9.75 -13.68 28.79
CA PRO A 516 10.55 -12.54 29.24
C PRO A 516 11.73 -12.98 30.12
N GLU A 517 12.79 -12.18 30.09
CA GLU A 517 13.95 -12.35 30.99
C GLU A 517 13.85 -11.29 32.09
N TYR A 518 13.35 -11.67 33.24
CA TYR A 518 13.13 -10.75 34.35
C TYR A 518 14.45 -10.25 34.99
N GLY A 519 14.50 -8.97 35.36
CA GLY A 519 15.60 -8.40 36.16
C GLY A 519 16.92 -8.11 35.40
N LYS A 520 16.91 -8.10 34.08
CA LYS A 520 18.12 -7.77 33.28
C LYS A 520 18.30 -6.30 32.99
#